data_c0cd095f2d0c6fc902babe20af6fbce5
#
_entry.id   c0cd095f2d0c6fc902babe20af6fbce5
#
_cell.length_a   1.000
_cell.length_b   1.000
_cell.length_c   1.000
_cell.angle_alpha   90.00
_cell.angle_beta   90.00
_cell.angle_gamma   90.00
#
_symmetry.space_group_name_H-M   'P 1'
#
loop_
_entity.id
_entity.type
_entity.pdbx_description
1 polymer ?
#
loop_
_entity_poly.entity_id
_entity_poly.type
_entity_poly.pdbx_seq_one_letter_code
_entity_poly.pdbx_strand_id
1 'polypeptide(L)'
;GVSYETALTYNNVSNSLTATVIVSSLPKNSLTLTVISQDGEESITLTSVKRSDTISPIKALKSVENKEKDFINSLYDNNVFKCEIYIRLLAEGDYNFYYVGFANGEGKITAYLLDASDGKIIAGKND
;
A
#
# COMPACT_ATOMS: atom_id res chain seq x y z
N GLY A 1 -0.50 -17.02 20.45
CA GLY A 1 -0.29 -16.21 19.25
C GLY A 1 0.57 -16.96 18.26
N VAL A 2 0.54 -16.56 17.01
CA VAL A 2 1.42 -17.09 15.97
C VAL A 2 2.58 -16.11 15.81
N SER A 3 3.81 -16.61 15.81
CA SER A 3 5.00 -15.82 15.51
C SER A 3 5.63 -16.27 14.20
N TYR A 4 6.23 -15.33 13.50
CA TYR A 4 6.96 -15.54 12.26
C TYR A 4 8.33 -14.92 12.41
N GLU A 5 9.34 -15.57 11.86
CA GLU A 5 10.71 -15.10 11.88
C GLU A 5 11.27 -15.08 10.47
N THR A 6 12.00 -14.02 10.13
CA THR A 6 12.65 -13.87 8.83
C THR A 6 13.86 -12.96 8.95
N ALA A 7 14.83 -13.13 8.07
CA ALA A 7 15.99 -12.25 8.01
C ALA A 7 15.66 -10.95 7.26
N LEU A 8 16.19 -9.83 7.76
CA LEU A 8 16.17 -8.55 7.06
C LEU A 8 17.25 -8.55 5.97
N THR A 9 16.87 -8.08 4.79
CA THR A 9 17.78 -7.93 3.65
C THR A 9 17.87 -6.45 3.27
N TYR A 10 19.09 -5.99 3.00
CA TYR A 10 19.28 -4.60 2.57
C TYR A 10 18.76 -4.39 1.15
N ASN A 11 17.91 -3.39 0.99
CA ASN A 11 17.36 -2.95 -0.28
C ASN A 11 18.02 -1.64 -0.71
N ASN A 12 18.83 -1.71 -1.77
CA ASN A 12 19.56 -0.55 -2.28
C ASN A 12 18.67 0.55 -2.86
N VAL A 13 17.48 0.19 -3.36
CA VAL A 13 16.55 1.15 -3.98
C VAL A 13 15.89 2.02 -2.92
N SER A 14 15.42 1.41 -1.82
CA SER A 14 14.79 2.12 -0.72
C SER A 14 15.76 2.59 0.37
N ASN A 15 17.05 2.20 0.26
CA ASN A 15 18.08 2.43 1.29
C ASN A 15 17.62 2.00 2.69
N SER A 16 17.03 0.81 2.78
CA SER A 16 16.41 0.29 4.00
C SER A 16 16.58 -1.22 4.11
N LEU A 17 16.44 -1.72 5.34
CA LEU A 17 16.34 -3.15 5.60
C LEU A 17 14.88 -3.59 5.40
N THR A 18 14.66 -4.62 4.59
CA THR A 18 13.33 -5.13 4.25
C THR A 18 13.22 -6.63 4.48
N ALA A 19 12.03 -7.08 4.82
CA ALA A 19 11.68 -8.49 4.84
C ALA A 19 10.22 -8.68 4.41
N THR A 20 9.92 -9.85 3.88
CA THR A 20 8.56 -10.24 3.53
C THR A 20 8.21 -11.55 4.22
N VAL A 21 7.08 -11.54 4.91
CA VAL A 21 6.53 -12.73 5.56
C VAL A 21 5.13 -12.98 5.03
N ILE A 22 4.87 -14.21 4.60
CA ILE A 22 3.54 -14.63 4.16
C ILE A 22 2.80 -15.15 5.38
N VAL A 23 1.69 -14.52 5.71
CA VAL A 23 0.86 -14.87 6.86
C VAL A 23 -0.54 -15.32 6.39
N SER A 24 -1.12 -16.28 7.07
CA SER A 24 -2.48 -16.77 6.76
C SER A 24 -3.57 -15.77 7.13
N SER A 25 -3.33 -14.95 8.14
CA SER A 25 -4.24 -13.89 8.57
C SER A 25 -3.47 -12.78 9.31
N LEU A 26 -3.87 -11.54 9.11
CA LEU A 26 -3.35 -10.41 9.89
C LEU A 26 -4.08 -10.29 11.23
N PRO A 27 -3.38 -9.90 12.32
CA PRO A 27 -4.02 -9.60 13.58
C PRO A 27 -4.98 -8.41 13.41
N LYS A 28 -6.10 -8.43 14.14
CA LYS A 28 -7.14 -7.41 13.98
C LYS A 28 -6.75 -6.04 14.55
N ASN A 29 -5.95 -6.01 15.61
CA ASN A 29 -5.72 -4.78 16.38
C ASN A 29 -4.25 -4.37 16.48
N SER A 30 -3.37 -5.29 16.81
CA SER A 30 -1.96 -4.98 17.02
C SER A 30 -1.05 -6.14 16.63
N LEU A 31 0.17 -5.79 16.32
CA LEU A 31 1.26 -6.70 15.97
C LEU A 31 2.50 -6.26 16.74
N THR A 32 3.20 -7.19 17.40
CA THR A 32 4.52 -6.91 17.96
C THR A 32 5.57 -7.24 16.92
N LEU A 33 6.38 -6.24 16.56
CA LEU A 33 7.57 -6.41 15.77
C LEU A 33 8.78 -6.44 16.69
N THR A 34 9.56 -7.51 16.64
CA THR A 34 10.84 -7.62 17.34
C THR A 34 11.97 -7.64 16.32
N VAL A 35 12.92 -6.74 16.49
CA VAL A 35 14.15 -6.67 15.70
C VAL A 35 15.30 -7.17 16.56
N ILE A 36 15.98 -8.20 16.07
CA ILE A 36 17.14 -8.81 16.72
C ILE A 36 18.38 -8.44 15.94
N SER A 37 19.36 -7.85 16.60
CA SER A 37 20.66 -7.47 16.04
C SER A 37 21.80 -7.98 16.92
N GLN A 38 23.05 -7.72 16.50
CA GLN A 38 24.22 -8.03 17.35
C GLN A 38 24.26 -7.19 18.63
N ASP A 39 23.64 -6.02 18.62
CA ASP A 39 23.63 -5.09 19.75
C ASP A 39 22.47 -5.35 20.72
N GLY A 40 21.56 -6.27 20.38
CA GLY A 40 20.44 -6.64 21.23
C GLY A 40 19.13 -6.83 20.49
N GLU A 41 18.06 -6.82 21.26
CA GLU A 41 16.69 -7.03 20.82
C GLU A 41 15.84 -5.81 21.17
N GLU A 42 15.07 -5.31 20.21
CA GLU A 42 14.10 -4.24 20.38
C GLU A 42 12.72 -4.67 19.92
N SER A 43 11.70 -4.38 20.71
CA SER A 43 10.31 -4.69 20.41
C SER A 43 9.45 -3.44 20.30
N ILE A 44 8.65 -3.37 19.25
CA ILE A 44 7.71 -2.29 18.98
C ILE A 44 6.31 -2.87 18.77
N THR A 45 5.31 -2.31 19.45
CA THR A 45 3.92 -2.64 19.18
C THR A 45 3.38 -1.75 18.05
N LEU A 46 2.99 -2.39 16.97
CA LEU A 46 2.36 -1.74 15.83
C LEU A 46 0.83 -1.90 15.95
N THR A 47 0.11 -0.80 15.83
CA THR A 47 -1.36 -0.80 15.79
C THR A 47 -1.84 -0.55 14.37
N SER A 48 -2.98 -1.16 14.00
CA SER A 48 -3.57 -0.94 12.69
C SER A 48 -4.05 0.51 12.58
N VAL A 49 -3.64 1.19 11.51
CA VAL A 49 -4.15 2.52 11.17
C VAL A 49 -5.53 2.46 10.50
N LYS A 50 -5.99 1.26 10.14
CA LYS A 50 -7.28 1.07 9.51
C LYS A 50 -8.43 1.42 10.47
N ARG A 51 -9.28 2.36 10.08
CA ARG A 51 -10.49 2.76 10.81
C ARG A 51 -11.68 1.86 10.44
N SER A 52 -12.73 1.91 11.25
CA SER A 52 -13.94 1.12 11.01
C SER A 52 -14.70 1.51 9.74
N ASP A 53 -14.58 2.76 9.31
CA ASP A 53 -15.19 3.34 8.11
C ASP A 53 -14.30 3.18 6.86
N THR A 54 -13.09 2.66 6.98
CA THR A 54 -12.17 2.47 5.86
C THR A 54 -12.72 1.48 4.84
N ILE A 55 -12.92 1.92 3.60
CA ILE A 55 -13.33 1.07 2.48
C ILE A 55 -12.24 0.03 2.15
N SER A 56 -12.59 -1.00 1.37
CA SER A 56 -11.59 -1.97 0.93
C SER A 56 -10.67 -1.39 -0.16
N PRO A 57 -9.42 -1.89 -0.29
CA PRO A 57 -8.50 -1.47 -1.36
C PRO A 57 -9.10 -1.65 -2.76
N ILE A 58 -9.86 -2.73 -2.97
CA ILE A 58 -10.55 -2.98 -4.25
C ILE A 58 -11.59 -1.90 -4.53
N LYS A 59 -12.31 -1.43 -3.51
CA LYS A 59 -13.28 -0.36 -3.67
C LYS A 59 -12.60 0.97 -4.01
N ALA A 60 -11.43 1.25 -3.42
CA ALA A 60 -10.62 2.40 -3.77
C ALA A 60 -10.16 2.35 -5.24
N LEU A 61 -9.65 1.21 -5.71
CA LEU A 61 -9.28 1.01 -7.11
C LEU A 61 -10.47 1.24 -8.05
N LYS A 62 -11.63 0.66 -7.75
CA LYS A 62 -12.85 0.85 -8.56
C LYS A 62 -13.30 2.30 -8.62
N SER A 63 -13.05 3.09 -7.58
CA SER A 63 -13.34 4.53 -7.62
C SER A 63 -12.50 5.23 -8.68
N VAL A 64 -11.20 4.91 -8.79
CA VAL A 64 -10.34 5.44 -9.86
C VAL A 64 -10.79 4.93 -11.23
N GLU A 65 -11.03 3.64 -11.39
CA GLU A 65 -11.49 3.04 -12.65
C GLU A 65 -12.77 3.70 -13.18
N ASN A 66 -13.70 4.01 -12.30
CA ASN A 66 -14.97 4.64 -12.67
C ASN A 66 -14.85 6.12 -13.04
N LYS A 67 -13.93 6.84 -12.41
CA LYS A 67 -13.75 8.28 -12.60
C LYS A 67 -12.80 8.61 -13.75
N GLU A 68 -11.74 7.82 -13.88
CA GLU A 68 -10.62 8.07 -14.78
C GLU A 68 -10.60 7.05 -15.94
N LYS A 69 -11.77 6.80 -16.53
CA LYS A 69 -11.97 5.75 -17.56
C LYS A 69 -11.02 5.88 -18.75
N ASP A 70 -10.82 7.09 -19.25
CA ASP A 70 -9.95 7.32 -20.42
C ASP A 70 -8.48 7.02 -20.07
N PHE A 71 -8.04 7.43 -18.88
CA PHE A 71 -6.71 7.08 -18.38
C PHE A 71 -6.57 5.56 -18.25
N ILE A 72 -7.50 4.90 -17.57
CA ILE A 72 -7.45 3.44 -17.39
C ILE A 72 -7.43 2.70 -18.74
N ASN A 73 -8.24 3.13 -19.70
CA ASN A 73 -8.24 2.55 -21.04
C ASN A 73 -6.89 2.73 -21.76
N SER A 74 -6.20 3.84 -21.52
CA SER A 74 -4.87 4.10 -22.08
C SER A 74 -3.78 3.18 -21.56
N LEU A 75 -4.01 2.50 -20.43
CA LEU A 75 -3.05 1.55 -19.82
C LEU A 75 -3.08 0.16 -20.49
N TYR A 76 -3.98 -0.05 -21.43
CA TYR A 76 -4.06 -1.29 -22.20
C TYR A 76 -3.40 -1.12 -23.58
N ASP A 77 -2.65 -2.12 -23.98
CA ASP A 77 -2.14 -2.27 -25.33
C ASP A 77 -2.53 -3.67 -25.84
N ASN A 78 -3.26 -3.70 -26.98
CA ASN A 78 -3.82 -4.94 -27.53
C ASN A 78 -4.59 -5.80 -26.48
N ASN A 79 -5.40 -5.17 -25.66
CA ASN A 79 -6.16 -5.78 -24.55
C ASN A 79 -5.28 -6.37 -23.42
N VAL A 80 -3.99 -6.02 -23.38
CA VAL A 80 -3.08 -6.41 -22.28
C VAL A 80 -2.83 -5.20 -21.40
N PHE A 81 -3.10 -5.34 -20.11
CA PHE A 81 -2.78 -4.29 -19.11
C PHE A 81 -1.27 -4.15 -18.95
N LYS A 82 -0.74 -2.93 -19.01
CA LYS A 82 0.71 -2.64 -19.09
C LYS A 82 1.29 -1.95 -17.86
N CYS A 83 0.56 -1.86 -16.77
CA CYS A 83 1.03 -1.21 -15.56
C CYS A 83 1.02 -2.14 -14.36
N GLU A 84 1.85 -1.83 -13.37
CA GLU A 84 1.72 -2.35 -12.02
C GLU A 84 0.82 -1.42 -11.20
N ILE A 85 -0.03 -2.00 -10.36
CA ILE A 85 -0.95 -1.25 -9.50
C ILE A 85 -0.43 -1.33 -8.06
N TYR A 86 -0.28 -0.18 -7.42
CA TYR A 86 0.07 -0.05 -6.02
C TYR A 86 -1.07 0.59 -5.26
N ILE A 87 -1.53 -0.06 -4.20
CA ILE A 87 -2.58 0.48 -3.33
C ILE A 87 -2.04 0.47 -1.91
N ARG A 88 -1.99 1.65 -1.29
CA ARG A 88 -1.50 1.82 0.09
C ARG A 88 -2.50 2.63 0.90
N LEU A 89 -2.78 2.15 2.11
CA LEU A 89 -3.50 2.93 3.11
C LEU A 89 -2.50 3.82 3.84
N LEU A 90 -2.74 5.12 3.82
CA LEU A 90 -1.96 6.14 4.51
C LEU A 90 -2.80 6.69 5.66
N ALA A 91 -2.14 7.06 6.75
CA ALA A 91 -2.77 7.72 7.88
C ALA A 91 -2.03 9.02 8.20
N GLU A 92 -2.78 10.10 8.36
CA GLU A 92 -2.27 11.39 8.79
C GLU A 92 -3.24 12.02 9.80
N GLY A 93 -2.82 12.08 11.07
CA GLY A 93 -3.69 12.50 12.17
C GLY A 93 -4.92 11.60 12.26
N ASP A 94 -6.11 12.21 12.21
CA ASP A 94 -7.40 11.53 12.26
C ASP A 94 -7.94 11.09 10.90
N TYR A 95 -7.17 11.25 9.83
CA TYR A 95 -7.60 10.96 8.47
C TYR A 95 -6.86 9.79 7.87
N ASN A 96 -7.58 8.98 7.10
CA ASN A 96 -7.01 7.91 6.30
C ASN A 96 -7.23 8.20 4.81
N PHE A 97 -6.22 7.87 4.03
CA PHE A 97 -6.22 8.06 2.59
C PHE A 97 -5.79 6.77 1.89
N TYR A 98 -6.30 6.53 0.69
CA TYR A 98 -5.70 5.56 -0.20
C TYR A 98 -4.83 6.26 -1.24
N TYR A 99 -3.60 5.81 -1.34
CA TYR A 99 -2.76 6.05 -2.50
C TYR A 99 -2.97 4.92 -3.50
N VAL A 100 -3.40 5.25 -4.71
CA VAL A 100 -3.57 4.31 -5.82
C VAL A 100 -2.66 4.75 -6.95
N GLY A 101 -1.58 4.01 -7.19
CA GLY A 101 -0.57 4.31 -8.19
C GLY A 101 -0.54 3.28 -9.31
N PHE A 102 -0.29 3.76 -10.52
CA PHE A 102 -0.12 2.97 -11.73
C PHE A 102 1.27 3.24 -12.30
N ALA A 103 2.17 2.26 -12.20
CA ALA A 103 3.53 2.36 -12.71
C ALA A 103 3.63 1.65 -14.06
N ASN A 104 4.06 2.37 -15.09
CA ASN A 104 4.31 1.77 -16.40
C ASN A 104 5.71 1.14 -16.49
N GLY A 105 6.00 0.44 -17.59
CA GLY A 105 7.29 -0.22 -17.81
C GLY A 105 8.49 0.73 -17.93
N GLU A 106 8.26 2.04 -18.08
CA GLU A 106 9.30 3.08 -18.12
C GLU A 106 9.57 3.69 -16.74
N GLY A 107 8.86 3.24 -15.69
CA GLY A 107 9.00 3.75 -14.34
C GLY A 107 8.22 5.04 -14.06
N LYS A 108 7.40 5.52 -15.00
CA LYS A 108 6.49 6.64 -14.76
C LYS A 108 5.30 6.18 -13.92
N ILE A 109 4.92 7.01 -12.97
CA ILE A 109 3.82 6.73 -12.04
C ILE A 109 2.75 7.79 -12.18
N THR A 110 1.53 7.35 -12.50
CA THR A 110 0.32 8.16 -12.33
C THR A 110 -0.36 7.72 -11.05
N ALA A 111 -0.64 8.65 -10.15
CA ALA A 111 -1.17 8.32 -8.84
C ALA A 111 -2.37 9.18 -8.46
N TYR A 112 -3.26 8.61 -7.68
CA TYR A 112 -4.44 9.24 -7.11
C TYR A 112 -4.45 9.09 -5.60
N LEU A 113 -4.80 10.16 -4.91
CA LEU A 113 -5.09 10.16 -3.48
C LEU A 113 -6.61 10.20 -3.28
N LEU A 114 -7.11 9.25 -2.50
CA LEU A 114 -8.54 9.13 -2.23
C LEU A 114 -8.80 9.20 -0.73
N ASP A 115 -9.95 9.78 -0.35
CA ASP A 115 -10.47 9.61 1.00
C ASP A 115 -10.78 8.12 1.23
N ALA A 116 -10.24 7.57 2.32
CA ALA A 116 -10.38 6.15 2.60
C ALA A 116 -11.73 5.76 3.19
N SER A 117 -12.59 6.71 3.51
CA SER A 117 -13.94 6.45 4.03
C SER A 117 -14.99 6.28 2.91
N ASP A 118 -14.88 7.04 1.84
CA ASP A 118 -15.88 7.04 0.75
C ASP A 118 -15.30 6.76 -0.64
N GLY A 119 -13.96 6.81 -0.79
CA GLY A 119 -13.28 6.60 -2.06
C GLY A 119 -13.27 7.80 -3.01
N LYS A 120 -13.61 9.00 -2.49
CA LYS A 120 -13.56 10.21 -3.29
C LYS A 120 -12.12 10.57 -3.63
N ILE A 121 -11.85 10.82 -4.91
CA ILE A 121 -10.54 11.31 -5.35
C ILE A 121 -10.34 12.74 -4.85
N ILE A 122 -9.26 12.95 -4.10
CA ILE A 122 -8.86 14.25 -3.52
C ILE A 122 -7.84 14.94 -4.41
N ALA A 123 -6.90 14.17 -4.94
CA ALA A 123 -5.81 14.67 -5.78
C ALA A 123 -5.35 13.61 -6.77
N GLY A 124 -4.79 14.04 -7.89
CA GLY A 124 -4.10 13.20 -8.86
C GLY A 124 -2.78 13.82 -9.28
N LYS A 125 -1.77 12.98 -9.55
CA LYS A 125 -0.46 13.38 -10.02
C LYS A 125 -0.01 12.46 -11.17
N ASN A 126 0.48 13.08 -12.24
CA ASN A 126 1.17 12.40 -13.34
C ASN A 126 2.64 12.83 -13.32
N ASP A 127 3.55 11.86 -13.25
CA ASP A 127 5.00 12.10 -13.39
C ASP A 127 5.46 11.88 -14.82
#